data_c820e298613d720602dc84fbdba218ca
#
_entry.id   c820e298613d720602dc84fbdba218ca
#
_cell.length_a   1.000
_cell.length_b   1.000
_cell.length_c   1.000
_cell.angle_alpha   90.00
_cell.angle_beta   90.00
_cell.angle_gamma   90.00
#
_symmetry.space_group_name_H-M   'P 1'
#
loop_
_entity.id
_entity.type
_entity.pdbx_description
1 polymer ?
#
loop_
_entity_poly.entity_id
_entity_poly.type
_entity_poly.pdbx_seq_one_letter_code
_entity_poly.pdbx_strand_id
1 'polypeptide(L)'
;PEVIAVYLEGKPQPYVGPQDIALAIIGAVFQNGYVKNKVMEFVGPGVAEMTTDYRNGIDVMTTETTCLTSVWKTDGDTKNHLESHGRGDAYRELKPGAVAYYDGCVRVNLSEIRPMIALPFHPSNVYTIDELNENPYDILRQVEEKAAQVADGRAEFTLCDKVVDGKIQVQQGIIAGCAGGNYTNVMEAAHALR
;
A
#
# COMPACT_ATOMS: atom_id res chain seq x y z
N PRO A 1 19.56 -5.33 13.02
CA PRO A 1 18.15 -5.08 13.19
C PRO A 1 17.35 -6.37 13.04
N GLU A 2 16.18 -6.46 13.67
CA GLU A 2 15.24 -7.54 13.44
C GLU A 2 14.72 -7.51 12.00
N VAL A 3 14.45 -8.68 11.44
CA VAL A 3 13.94 -8.84 10.07
C VAL A 3 12.57 -9.54 10.11
N ILE A 4 11.58 -8.88 9.56
CA ILE A 4 10.22 -9.41 9.45
C ILE A 4 9.98 -9.87 8.01
N ALA A 5 9.68 -11.15 7.83
CA ALA A 5 9.24 -11.64 6.54
C ALA A 5 7.83 -11.09 6.22
N VAL A 6 7.67 -10.44 5.08
CA VAL A 6 6.37 -10.15 4.48
C VAL A 6 6.14 -11.21 3.42
N TYR A 7 5.42 -12.26 3.83
CA TYR A 7 5.20 -13.44 2.99
C TYR A 7 3.96 -13.23 2.11
N LEU A 8 4.20 -13.06 0.82
CA LEU A 8 3.15 -12.81 -0.18
C LEU A 8 2.73 -14.12 -0.87
N GLU A 9 1.44 -14.37 -0.90
CA GLU A 9 0.84 -15.49 -1.62
C GLU A 9 -0.38 -15.05 -2.43
N GLY A 10 -0.82 -15.90 -3.36
CA GLY A 10 -1.89 -15.54 -4.28
C GLY A 10 -1.45 -14.49 -5.30
N LYS A 11 -2.41 -13.84 -5.93
CA LYS A 11 -2.19 -12.78 -6.91
C LYS A 11 -3.17 -11.63 -6.71
N PRO A 12 -2.81 -10.39 -7.09
CA PRO A 12 -3.72 -9.26 -7.02
C PRO A 12 -4.99 -9.48 -7.84
N GLN A 13 -6.12 -9.05 -7.31
CA GLN A 13 -7.40 -9.08 -8.02
C GLN A 13 -7.46 -7.94 -9.05
N PRO A 14 -8.35 -8.02 -10.06
CA PRO A 14 -8.64 -6.90 -10.93
C PRO A 14 -8.99 -5.63 -10.13
N TYR A 15 -8.50 -4.48 -10.56
CA TYR A 15 -8.67 -3.17 -9.90
C TYR A 15 -8.00 -3.02 -8.52
N VAL A 16 -7.20 -3.99 -8.10
CA VAL A 16 -6.33 -3.86 -6.91
C VAL A 16 -4.96 -3.41 -7.36
N GLY A 17 -4.57 -2.23 -6.97
CA GLY A 17 -3.28 -1.63 -7.28
C GLY A 17 -2.23 -1.81 -6.17
N PRO A 18 -1.00 -1.38 -6.39
CA PRO A 18 0.05 -1.46 -5.39
C PRO A 18 -0.29 -0.70 -4.11
N GLN A 19 -1.03 0.42 -4.21
CA GLN A 19 -1.48 1.20 -3.06
C GLN A 19 -2.43 0.41 -2.16
N ASP A 20 -3.34 -0.39 -2.73
CA ASP A 20 -4.27 -1.21 -1.94
C ASP A 20 -3.51 -2.22 -1.08
N ILE A 21 -2.50 -2.88 -1.66
CA ILE A 21 -1.66 -3.84 -0.94
C ILE A 21 -0.85 -3.14 0.15
N ALA A 22 -0.26 -1.99 -0.18
CA ALA A 22 0.49 -1.21 0.79
C ALA A 22 -0.40 -0.74 1.95
N LEU A 23 -1.60 -0.25 1.67
CA LEU A 23 -2.57 0.18 2.68
C LEU A 23 -3.02 -0.98 3.56
N ALA A 24 -3.28 -2.15 3.00
CA ALA A 24 -3.62 -3.34 3.77
C ALA A 24 -2.49 -3.73 4.75
N ILE A 25 -1.24 -3.68 4.29
CA ILE A 25 -0.07 -3.94 5.14
C ILE A 25 0.06 -2.87 6.23
N ILE A 26 -0.01 -1.58 5.88
CA ILE A 26 0.10 -0.46 6.82
C ILE A 26 -0.97 -0.58 7.90
N GLY A 27 -2.22 -0.83 7.52
CA GLY A 27 -3.33 -1.02 8.46
C GLY A 27 -3.09 -2.16 9.45
N ALA A 28 -2.49 -3.26 8.98
CA ALA A 28 -2.23 -4.42 9.82
C ALA A 28 -1.06 -4.23 10.82
N VAL A 29 -0.04 -3.44 10.47
CA VAL A 29 1.23 -3.43 11.23
C VAL A 29 1.54 -2.12 11.94
N PHE A 30 0.89 -1.01 11.57
CA PHE A 30 1.24 0.31 12.12
C PHE A 30 0.81 0.49 13.57
N GLN A 31 -0.46 0.18 13.89
CA GLN A 31 -1.03 0.47 15.22
C GLN A 31 -0.33 -0.29 16.36
N ASN A 32 0.13 -1.49 16.09
CA ASN A 32 0.84 -2.32 17.07
C ASN A 32 2.37 -2.14 17.02
N GLY A 33 2.88 -1.34 16.08
CA GLY A 33 4.31 -1.10 15.89
C GLY A 33 5.10 -2.36 15.48
N TYR A 34 4.45 -3.36 14.89
CA TYR A 34 5.03 -4.68 14.64
C TYR A 34 6.32 -4.65 13.84
N VAL A 35 6.41 -3.74 12.87
CA VAL A 35 7.58 -3.57 11.99
C VAL A 35 8.42 -2.32 12.31
N LYS A 36 8.07 -1.59 13.37
CA LYS A 36 8.76 -0.36 13.74
C LYS A 36 10.24 -0.59 13.98
N ASN A 37 11.10 0.17 13.28
CA ASN A 37 12.57 0.06 13.32
C ASN A 37 13.11 -1.33 12.95
N LYS A 38 12.35 -2.13 12.20
CA LYS A 38 12.74 -3.45 11.69
C LYS A 38 12.88 -3.43 10.18
N VAL A 39 13.58 -4.40 9.62
CA VAL A 39 13.63 -4.62 8.17
C VAL A 39 12.41 -5.43 7.75
N MET A 40 11.74 -5.01 6.69
CA MET A 40 10.69 -5.79 6.02
C MET A 40 11.29 -6.49 4.81
N GLU A 41 11.33 -7.82 4.80
CA GLU A 41 11.79 -8.59 3.64
C GLU A 41 10.61 -9.25 2.93
N PHE A 42 10.34 -8.80 1.70
CA PHE A 42 9.24 -9.29 0.87
C PHE A 42 9.63 -10.57 0.13
N VAL A 43 8.99 -11.65 0.50
CA VAL A 43 9.25 -13.01 0.03
C VAL A 43 7.95 -13.75 -0.30
N GLY A 44 8.05 -14.98 -0.73
CA GLY A 44 6.91 -15.83 -1.04
C GLY A 44 6.59 -15.90 -2.53
N PRO A 45 5.66 -16.78 -2.93
CA PRO A 45 5.31 -17.01 -4.34
C PRO A 45 4.61 -15.81 -4.99
N GLY A 46 3.84 -15.03 -4.22
CA GLY A 46 3.12 -13.86 -4.71
C GLY A 46 4.02 -12.75 -5.29
N VAL A 47 5.33 -12.74 -4.94
CA VAL A 47 6.27 -11.78 -5.53
C VAL A 47 6.34 -11.94 -7.05
N ALA A 48 6.30 -13.16 -7.56
CA ALA A 48 6.36 -13.44 -8.99
C ALA A 48 5.10 -13.03 -9.77
N GLU A 49 4.00 -12.77 -9.08
CA GLU A 49 2.73 -12.32 -9.67
C GLU A 49 2.66 -10.80 -9.92
N MET A 50 3.74 -10.06 -9.57
CA MET A 50 3.81 -8.62 -9.65
C MET A 50 5.03 -8.18 -10.44
N THR A 51 4.86 -7.20 -11.32
CA THR A 51 5.99 -6.56 -12.00
C THR A 51 6.85 -5.77 -11.00
N THR A 52 8.08 -5.47 -11.37
CA THR A 52 8.98 -4.64 -10.56
C THR A 52 8.38 -3.25 -10.33
N ASP A 53 7.72 -2.68 -11.33
CA ASP A 53 7.02 -1.40 -11.22
C ASP A 53 5.90 -1.46 -10.16
N TYR A 54 5.14 -2.55 -10.16
CA TYR A 54 4.11 -2.78 -9.15
C TYR A 54 4.70 -2.93 -7.74
N ARG A 55 5.80 -3.70 -7.59
CA ARG A 55 6.52 -3.86 -6.31
C ARG A 55 7.04 -2.51 -5.80
N ASN A 56 7.57 -1.67 -6.69
CA ASN A 56 8.02 -0.32 -6.35
C ASN A 56 6.88 0.53 -5.78
N GLY A 57 5.67 0.41 -6.32
CA GLY A 57 4.49 1.12 -5.79
C GLY A 57 4.11 0.70 -4.38
N ILE A 58 4.34 -0.56 -4.00
CA ILE A 58 4.19 -1.03 -2.61
C ILE A 58 5.35 -0.53 -1.75
N ASP A 59 6.57 -0.70 -2.24
CA ASP A 59 7.81 -0.45 -1.51
C ASP A 59 7.91 0.98 -0.99
N VAL A 60 7.61 1.96 -1.83
CA VAL A 60 7.68 3.39 -1.44
C VAL A 60 6.73 3.77 -0.31
N MET A 61 5.68 2.99 -0.08
CA MET A 61 4.73 3.22 1.02
C MET A 61 5.11 2.51 2.32
N THR A 62 6.14 1.66 2.31
CA THR A 62 6.59 0.97 3.54
C THR A 62 7.10 1.94 4.60
N THR A 63 7.57 3.14 4.19
CA THR A 63 7.98 4.22 5.11
C THR A 63 6.88 4.61 6.08
N GLU A 64 5.62 4.53 5.66
CA GLU A 64 4.46 4.83 6.50
C GLU A 64 4.26 3.82 7.64
N THR A 65 4.93 2.67 7.59
CA THR A 65 4.92 1.70 8.70
C THR A 65 5.94 2.00 9.79
N THR A 66 6.78 3.02 9.58
CA THR A 66 7.95 3.33 10.43
C THR A 66 9.00 2.19 10.49
N CYS A 67 9.03 1.33 9.48
CA CYS A 67 10.08 0.32 9.34
C CYS A 67 11.45 0.98 9.08
N LEU A 68 12.52 0.25 9.31
CA LEU A 68 13.87 0.72 9.05
C LEU A 68 14.17 0.78 7.55
N THR A 69 13.77 -0.26 6.84
CA THR A 69 13.90 -0.40 5.39
C THR A 69 13.07 -1.59 4.90
N SER A 70 12.87 -1.66 3.59
CA SER A 70 12.26 -2.79 2.89
C SER A 70 13.24 -3.39 1.89
N VAL A 71 13.15 -4.68 1.69
CA VAL A 71 13.99 -5.45 0.77
C VAL A 71 13.11 -6.43 0.02
N TRP A 72 13.32 -6.55 -1.30
CA TRP A 72 12.57 -7.48 -2.15
C TRP A 72 13.50 -8.53 -2.74
N LYS A 73 13.02 -9.75 -2.80
CA LYS A 73 13.67 -10.75 -3.63
C LYS A 73 13.62 -10.30 -5.10
N THR A 74 14.73 -10.47 -5.84
CA THR A 74 14.80 -10.14 -7.26
C THR A 74 14.57 -11.37 -8.14
N ASP A 75 14.14 -11.17 -9.37
CA ASP A 75 13.86 -12.21 -10.36
C ASP A 75 14.09 -11.73 -11.80
N GLY A 76 13.62 -12.50 -12.77
CA GLY A 76 13.72 -12.16 -14.18
C GLY A 76 13.01 -10.85 -14.56
N ASP A 77 11.89 -10.53 -13.91
CA ASP A 77 11.19 -9.26 -14.13
C ASP A 77 12.04 -8.08 -13.67
N THR A 78 12.68 -8.19 -12.51
CA THR A 78 13.61 -7.15 -12.02
C THR A 78 14.78 -6.94 -12.98
N LYS A 79 15.31 -8.04 -13.54
CA LYS A 79 16.37 -7.96 -14.54
C LYS A 79 15.90 -7.21 -15.80
N ASN A 80 14.75 -7.61 -16.35
CA ASN A 80 14.16 -6.98 -17.54
C ASN A 80 13.87 -5.49 -17.30
N HIS A 81 13.37 -5.16 -16.12
CA HIS A 81 13.12 -3.77 -15.73
C HIS A 81 14.42 -2.95 -15.76
N LEU A 82 15.50 -3.45 -15.18
CA LEU A 82 16.81 -2.77 -15.20
C LEU A 82 17.36 -2.67 -16.63
N GLU A 83 17.23 -3.70 -17.45
CA GLU A 83 17.67 -3.71 -18.84
C GLU A 83 16.92 -2.66 -19.68
N SER A 84 15.60 -2.53 -19.51
CA SER A 84 14.79 -1.52 -20.21
C SER A 84 15.17 -0.08 -19.84
N HIS A 85 15.82 0.11 -18.69
CA HIS A 85 16.35 1.40 -18.23
C HIS A 85 17.85 1.57 -18.49
N GLY A 86 18.46 0.72 -19.32
CA GLY A 86 19.89 0.78 -19.64
C GLY A 86 20.81 0.43 -18.46
N ARG A 87 20.32 -0.31 -17.48
CA ARG A 87 21.03 -0.67 -16.23
C ARG A 87 21.11 -2.19 -16.01
N GLY A 88 21.06 -2.99 -17.05
CA GLY A 88 21.09 -4.45 -16.94
C GLY A 88 22.33 -5.01 -16.24
N ASP A 89 23.46 -4.32 -16.36
CA ASP A 89 24.71 -4.64 -15.67
C ASP A 89 24.64 -4.47 -14.14
N ALA A 90 23.68 -3.70 -13.64
CA ALA A 90 23.43 -3.51 -12.22
C ALA A 90 22.64 -4.66 -11.57
N TYR A 91 22.02 -5.54 -12.38
CA TYR A 91 21.24 -6.66 -11.84
C TYR A 91 22.12 -7.57 -10.98
N ARG A 92 21.62 -7.88 -9.79
CA ARG A 92 22.17 -8.94 -8.91
C ARG A 92 21.01 -9.75 -8.37
N GLU A 93 21.16 -11.06 -8.38
CA GLU A 93 20.17 -11.94 -7.76
C GLU A 93 20.21 -11.74 -6.23
N LEU A 94 19.05 -11.40 -5.66
CA LEU A 94 18.83 -11.30 -4.24
C LEU A 94 17.63 -12.20 -3.89
N LYS A 95 17.88 -13.20 -3.06
CA LYS A 95 16.87 -14.12 -2.57
C LYS A 95 17.32 -14.74 -1.24
N PRO A 96 16.39 -15.14 -0.37
CA PRO A 96 16.74 -15.91 0.81
C PRO A 96 17.40 -17.24 0.42
N GLY A 97 18.23 -17.78 1.30
CA GLY A 97 18.78 -19.13 1.16
C GLY A 97 17.70 -20.22 1.23
N ALA A 98 18.09 -21.49 1.08
CA ALA A 98 17.19 -22.64 1.19
C ALA A 98 16.45 -22.69 2.55
N VAL A 99 17.12 -22.19 3.58
CA VAL A 99 16.54 -21.96 4.92
C VAL A 99 16.87 -20.54 5.31
N ALA A 100 15.88 -19.77 5.69
CA ALA A 100 16.00 -18.42 6.21
C ALA A 100 15.24 -18.30 7.53
N TYR A 101 15.82 -17.55 8.47
CA TYR A 101 15.24 -17.30 9.78
C TYR A 101 14.84 -15.84 9.88
N TYR A 102 13.64 -15.59 10.37
CA TYR A 102 13.08 -14.27 10.57
C TYR A 102 12.63 -14.08 12.01
N ASP A 103 12.66 -12.84 12.49
CA ASP A 103 12.21 -12.49 13.84
C ASP A 103 10.67 -12.43 13.93
N GLY A 104 10.00 -12.44 12.79
CA GLY A 104 8.55 -12.48 12.69
C GLY A 104 8.08 -12.58 11.25
N CYS A 105 6.75 -12.68 11.07
CA CYS A 105 6.15 -12.82 9.75
C CYS A 105 4.82 -12.07 9.67
N VAL A 106 4.64 -11.36 8.56
CA VAL A 106 3.34 -10.84 8.11
C VAL A 106 2.94 -11.62 6.87
N ARG A 107 1.87 -12.41 6.97
CA ARG A 107 1.35 -13.16 5.83
C ARG A 107 0.29 -12.34 5.12
N VAL A 108 0.43 -12.19 3.81
CA VAL A 108 -0.47 -11.40 2.97
C VAL A 108 -0.98 -12.27 1.82
N ASN A 109 -2.26 -12.54 1.80
CA ASN A 109 -2.92 -13.17 0.67
C ASN A 109 -3.39 -12.09 -0.31
N LEU A 110 -2.65 -11.91 -1.40
CA LEU A 110 -2.95 -10.90 -2.42
C LEU A 110 -4.33 -11.08 -3.05
N SER A 111 -4.85 -12.33 -3.06
CA SER A 111 -6.16 -12.64 -3.63
C SER A 111 -7.34 -12.20 -2.75
N GLU A 112 -7.10 -11.84 -1.50
CA GLU A 112 -8.13 -11.40 -0.56
C GLU A 112 -8.17 -9.87 -0.43
N ILE A 113 -7.15 -9.16 -0.93
CA ILE A 113 -7.11 -7.70 -0.87
C ILE A 113 -8.17 -7.12 -1.81
N ARG A 114 -8.91 -6.15 -1.29
CA ARG A 114 -9.93 -5.37 -1.98
C ARG A 114 -9.41 -3.97 -2.28
N PRO A 115 -10.05 -3.20 -3.17
CA PRO A 115 -9.75 -1.78 -3.31
C PRO A 115 -9.90 -1.05 -1.97
N MET A 116 -8.85 -0.30 -1.60
CA MET A 116 -8.68 0.31 -0.30
C MET A 116 -8.70 1.85 -0.40
N ILE A 117 -8.98 2.48 0.71
CA ILE A 117 -8.87 3.93 0.86
C ILE A 117 -8.30 4.26 2.23
N ALA A 118 -7.37 5.21 2.26
CA ALA A 118 -6.90 5.80 3.51
C ALA A 118 -7.56 7.16 3.72
N LEU A 119 -8.06 7.38 4.93
CA LEU A 119 -8.64 8.65 5.35
C LEU A 119 -7.62 9.45 6.16
N PRO A 120 -7.78 10.78 6.27
CA PRO A 120 -6.89 11.58 7.10
C PRO A 120 -6.81 11.01 8.54
N PHE A 121 -5.65 11.13 9.22
CA PHE A 121 -4.45 11.90 8.85
C PHE A 121 -3.26 11.01 8.48
N HIS A 122 -3.34 9.71 8.70
CA HIS A 122 -2.25 8.77 8.46
C HIS A 122 -2.76 7.60 7.62
N PRO A 123 -1.98 7.02 6.70
CA PRO A 123 -2.39 5.88 5.87
C PRO A 123 -2.84 4.63 6.63
N SER A 124 -2.58 4.54 7.93
CA SER A 124 -3.15 3.47 8.78
C SER A 124 -4.62 3.64 9.12
N ASN A 125 -5.19 4.83 8.85
CA ASN A 125 -6.64 5.04 8.93
C ASN A 125 -7.29 4.54 7.65
N VAL A 126 -7.29 3.23 7.47
CA VAL A 126 -7.59 2.56 6.22
C VAL A 126 -8.85 1.72 6.33
N TYR A 127 -9.58 1.69 5.23
CA TYR A 127 -10.81 0.92 5.04
C TYR A 127 -10.81 0.34 3.63
N THR A 128 -11.57 -0.71 3.40
CA THR A 128 -11.97 -1.03 2.03
C THR A 128 -12.97 0.03 1.53
N ILE A 129 -13.02 0.25 0.22
CA ILE A 129 -14.02 1.17 -0.36
C ILE A 129 -15.44 0.68 -0.07
N ASP A 130 -15.65 -0.64 0.01
CA ASP A 130 -16.93 -1.23 0.36
C ASP A 130 -17.34 -0.86 1.79
N GLU A 131 -16.45 -1.04 2.79
CA GLU A 131 -16.71 -0.65 4.17
C GLU A 131 -17.06 0.84 4.31
N LEU A 132 -16.33 1.70 3.60
CA LEU A 132 -16.62 3.14 3.62
C LEU A 132 -17.98 3.46 2.99
N ASN A 133 -18.35 2.79 1.91
CA ASN A 133 -19.65 2.98 1.27
C ASN A 133 -20.83 2.42 2.07
N GLU A 134 -20.60 1.34 2.85
CA GLU A 134 -21.64 0.75 3.71
C GLU A 134 -21.94 1.63 4.94
N ASN A 135 -20.93 2.31 5.49
CA ASN A 135 -21.10 3.13 6.70
C ASN A 135 -20.32 4.47 6.63
N PRO A 136 -20.63 5.33 5.62
CA PRO A 136 -19.85 6.54 5.40
C PRO A 136 -19.93 7.54 6.57
N TYR A 137 -21.11 7.70 7.18
CA TYR A 137 -21.32 8.72 8.20
C TYR A 137 -20.53 8.45 9.48
N ASP A 138 -20.55 7.22 10.00
CA ASP A 138 -19.85 6.91 11.23
C ASP A 138 -18.33 6.96 11.03
N ILE A 139 -17.86 6.46 9.89
CA ILE A 139 -16.43 6.49 9.56
C ILE A 139 -15.93 7.94 9.40
N LEU A 140 -16.64 8.76 8.62
CA LEU A 140 -16.23 10.15 8.40
C LEU A 140 -16.35 11.01 9.66
N ARG A 141 -17.37 10.77 10.51
CA ARG A 141 -17.51 11.46 11.80
C ARG A 141 -16.32 11.21 12.72
N GLN A 142 -15.81 9.97 12.79
CA GLN A 142 -14.60 9.67 13.55
C GLN A 142 -13.39 10.46 13.04
N VAL A 143 -13.28 10.68 11.73
CA VAL A 143 -12.22 11.51 11.14
C VAL A 143 -12.40 12.97 11.53
N GLU A 144 -13.63 13.50 11.49
CA GLU A 144 -13.95 14.88 11.90
C GLU A 144 -13.63 15.12 13.39
N GLU A 145 -14.00 14.20 14.26
CA GLU A 145 -13.71 14.25 15.70
C GLU A 145 -12.20 14.27 15.96
N LYS A 146 -11.46 13.40 15.26
CA LYS A 146 -10.00 13.37 15.36
C LYS A 146 -9.36 14.65 14.80
N ALA A 147 -9.92 15.19 13.70
CA ALA A 147 -9.49 16.46 13.12
C ALA A 147 -9.66 17.61 14.09
N ALA A 148 -10.81 17.70 14.77
CA ALA A 148 -11.08 18.74 15.77
C ALA A 148 -10.08 18.69 16.92
N GLN A 149 -9.71 17.49 17.39
CA GLN A 149 -8.69 17.31 18.43
C GLN A 149 -7.31 17.75 17.98
N VAL A 150 -6.88 17.35 16.76
CA VAL A 150 -5.55 17.68 16.23
C VAL A 150 -5.44 19.18 15.87
N ALA A 151 -6.48 19.74 15.31
CA ALA A 151 -6.50 21.13 14.86
C ALA A 151 -6.67 22.15 16.00
N ASP A 152 -7.00 21.69 17.23
CA ASP A 152 -7.22 22.56 18.40
C ASP A 152 -8.16 23.75 18.09
N GLY A 153 -9.27 23.46 17.39
CA GLY A 153 -10.28 24.42 16.96
C GLY A 153 -9.87 25.39 15.83
N ARG A 154 -8.70 25.18 15.20
CA ARG A 154 -8.21 26.06 14.13
C ARG A 154 -8.69 25.67 12.74
N ALA A 155 -9.28 24.50 12.59
CA ALA A 155 -9.84 24.03 11.33
C ALA A 155 -11.09 23.19 11.60
N GLU A 156 -12.11 23.36 10.78
CA GLU A 156 -13.29 22.53 10.74
C GLU A 156 -13.20 21.61 9.53
N PHE A 157 -13.47 20.32 9.77
CA PHE A 157 -13.61 19.31 8.72
C PHE A 157 -15.07 18.91 8.66
N THR A 158 -15.69 19.05 7.50
CA THR A 158 -17.09 18.73 7.26
C THR A 158 -17.18 17.62 6.20
N LEU A 159 -16.59 16.46 6.53
CA LEU A 159 -16.53 15.32 5.60
C LEU A 159 -17.89 14.66 5.42
N CYS A 160 -18.73 14.63 6.47
CA CYS A 160 -20.08 14.09 6.40
C CYS A 160 -20.96 14.84 5.40
N ASP A 161 -20.72 16.14 5.18
CA ASP A 161 -21.42 16.96 4.18
C ASP A 161 -21.11 16.52 2.73
N LYS A 162 -20.07 15.72 2.53
CA LYS A 162 -19.71 15.17 1.21
C LYS A 162 -20.47 13.90 0.86
N VAL A 163 -21.30 13.39 1.77
CA VAL A 163 -22.15 12.23 1.48
C VAL A 163 -23.42 12.69 0.77
N VAL A 164 -23.54 12.36 -0.50
CA VAL A 164 -24.68 12.68 -1.36
C VAL A 164 -25.27 11.36 -1.89
N ASP A 165 -26.55 11.13 -1.64
CA ASP A 165 -27.24 9.89 -2.03
C ASP A 165 -26.53 8.61 -1.55
N GLY A 166 -26.00 8.66 -0.32
CA GLY A 166 -25.28 7.53 0.30
C GLY A 166 -23.87 7.27 -0.23
N LYS A 167 -23.33 8.16 -1.07
CA LYS A 167 -21.98 8.06 -1.63
C LYS A 167 -21.17 9.32 -1.31
N ILE A 168 -19.86 9.15 -1.17
CA ILE A 168 -18.94 10.27 -0.92
C ILE A 168 -18.64 10.96 -2.24
N GLN A 169 -18.97 12.25 -2.32
CA GLN A 169 -18.66 13.09 -3.47
C GLN A 169 -17.20 13.54 -3.43
N VAL A 170 -16.45 13.20 -4.47
CA VAL A 170 -15.07 13.63 -4.69
C VAL A 170 -15.06 14.70 -5.78
N GLN A 171 -14.54 15.89 -5.47
CA GLN A 171 -14.45 16.98 -6.43
C GLN A 171 -13.18 16.94 -7.28
N GLN A 172 -12.11 16.37 -6.76
CA GLN A 172 -10.82 16.31 -7.45
C GLN A 172 -10.10 15.00 -7.12
N GLY A 173 -9.59 14.34 -8.16
CA GLY A 173 -8.68 13.20 -8.05
C GLY A 173 -7.30 13.57 -8.61
N ILE A 174 -6.23 13.12 -7.95
CA ILE A 174 -4.86 13.35 -8.38
C ILE A 174 -4.13 12.00 -8.41
N ILE A 175 -3.50 11.69 -9.55
CA ILE A 175 -2.64 10.52 -9.71
C ILE A 175 -1.22 11.05 -9.88
N ALA A 176 -0.41 10.92 -8.85
CA ALA A 176 0.91 11.56 -8.82
C ALA A 176 1.84 10.89 -7.80
N GLY A 177 3.07 11.37 -7.76
CA GLY A 177 4.08 11.00 -6.77
C GLY A 177 4.77 9.66 -7.03
N CYS A 178 5.58 9.23 -6.07
CA CYS A 178 6.39 8.03 -6.19
C CYS A 178 5.57 6.73 -6.18
N ALA A 179 4.50 6.66 -5.41
CA ALA A 179 3.63 5.49 -5.35
C ALA A 179 2.58 5.48 -6.47
N GLY A 180 1.97 6.64 -6.77
CA GLY A 180 0.87 6.73 -7.72
C GLY A 180 1.29 7.02 -9.16
N GLY A 181 2.42 7.70 -9.37
CA GLY A 181 2.85 8.24 -10.66
C GLY A 181 3.74 7.33 -11.49
N ASN A 182 3.91 6.06 -11.15
CA ASN A 182 4.64 5.12 -12.01
C ASN A 182 3.83 4.75 -13.27
N TYR A 183 4.52 4.26 -14.29
CA TYR A 183 3.92 4.05 -15.62
C TYR A 183 2.71 3.12 -15.57
N THR A 184 2.86 1.95 -14.96
CA THR A 184 1.79 0.95 -14.88
C THR A 184 0.56 1.52 -14.19
N ASN A 185 0.74 2.24 -13.09
CA ASN A 185 -0.36 2.82 -12.31
C ASN A 185 -1.14 3.88 -13.10
N VAL A 186 -0.42 4.75 -13.82
CA VAL A 186 -1.05 5.77 -14.67
C VAL A 186 -1.83 5.12 -15.82
N MET A 187 -1.29 4.04 -16.41
CA MET A 187 -1.97 3.31 -17.47
C MET A 187 -3.25 2.60 -16.98
N GLU A 188 -3.20 1.94 -15.82
CA GLU A 188 -4.37 1.29 -15.24
C GLU A 188 -5.45 2.32 -14.85
N ALA A 189 -5.06 3.45 -14.29
CA ALA A 189 -6.00 4.54 -14.03
C ALA A 189 -6.65 5.07 -15.30
N ALA A 190 -5.90 5.20 -16.39
CA ALA A 190 -6.44 5.61 -17.70
C ALA A 190 -7.42 4.58 -18.27
N HIS A 191 -7.21 3.29 -18.02
CA HIS A 191 -8.16 2.22 -18.38
C HIS A 191 -9.43 2.27 -17.54
N ALA A 192 -9.32 2.55 -16.24
CA ALA A 192 -10.48 2.64 -15.35
C ALA A 192 -11.37 3.86 -15.62
N LEU A 193 -10.82 4.93 -16.21
CA LEU A 193 -11.53 6.18 -16.52
C LEU A 193 -12.15 6.22 -17.92
N ARG A 194 -11.98 5.20 -18.76
CA ARG A 194 -12.56 5.07 -20.09
C ARG A 194 -13.94 4.46 -20.05
#